data_6f49fa34a39d6376c0db1844b11352f1
#
_entry.id   6f49fa34a39d6376c0db1844b11352f1
#
_cell.length_a   1.000
_cell.length_b   1.000
_cell.length_c   1.000
_cell.angle_alpha   90.00
_cell.angle_beta   90.00
_cell.angle_gamma   90.00
#
_symmetry.space_group_name_H-M   'P 1'
#
loop_
_entity.id
_entity.type
_entity.pdbx_description
1 polymer ?
#
loop_
_entity_poly.entity_id
_entity_poly.type
_entity_poly.pdbx_seq_one_letter_code
_entity_poly.pdbx_strand_id
1 'polypeptide(L)'
;MASPETWRAKNAVLSRLIEDSGRRQTDVERTVSVGLCFDEKEIPERFGTNWTNLAPAVLAGSRDKIVDHIGRYVDAGADTIILSLRPPYRTDEIDQFAREIMSEFE
;
A
#
# COMPACT_ATOMS: atom_id res chain seq x y z
N MET A 1 -6.02 -1.01 -6.12
CA MET A 1 -5.54 -1.20 -4.73
C MET A 1 -5.93 -2.58 -4.23
N ALA A 2 -5.04 -3.24 -3.53
CA ALA A 2 -5.28 -4.58 -3.00
C ALA A 2 -4.78 -4.67 -1.56
N SER A 3 -5.47 -5.48 -0.72
CA SER A 3 -5.00 -5.78 0.63
C SER A 3 -3.68 -6.55 0.59
N PRO A 4 -2.91 -6.60 1.69
CA PRO A 4 -1.68 -7.39 1.72
C PRO A 4 -1.89 -8.85 1.34
N GLU A 5 -2.97 -9.47 1.80
CA GLU A 5 -3.29 -10.87 1.51
C GLU A 5 -3.61 -11.09 0.03
N THR A 6 -4.44 -10.23 -0.55
CA THR A 6 -4.78 -10.29 -1.97
C THR A 6 -3.55 -10.02 -2.84
N TRP A 7 -2.76 -9.03 -2.46
CA TRP A 7 -1.55 -8.69 -3.20
C TRP A 7 -0.53 -9.82 -3.15
N ARG A 8 -0.38 -10.46 -1.99
CA ARG A 8 0.51 -11.64 -1.83
C ARG A 8 0.13 -12.75 -2.79
N ALA A 9 -1.18 -13.05 -2.90
CA ALA A 9 -1.66 -14.08 -3.81
C ALA A 9 -1.37 -13.75 -5.27
N LYS A 10 -1.60 -12.50 -5.67
CA LYS A 10 -1.28 -12.02 -7.04
C LYS A 10 0.22 -12.04 -7.32
N ASN A 11 1.04 -11.69 -6.34
CA ASN A 11 2.49 -11.70 -6.46
C ASN A 11 3.01 -13.13 -6.66
N ALA A 12 2.42 -14.12 -6.00
CA ALA A 12 2.80 -15.52 -6.17
C ALA A 12 2.52 -15.99 -7.60
N VAL A 13 1.39 -15.58 -8.19
CA VAL A 13 1.08 -15.90 -9.60
C VAL A 13 2.09 -15.22 -10.52
N LEU A 14 2.42 -13.94 -10.28
CA LEU A 14 3.40 -13.21 -11.06
C LEU A 14 4.77 -13.89 -11.00
N SER A 15 5.19 -14.36 -9.83
CA SER A 15 6.46 -15.06 -9.64
C SER A 15 6.54 -16.33 -10.50
N ARG A 16 5.44 -17.08 -10.59
CA ARG A 16 5.38 -18.28 -11.45
C ARG A 16 5.45 -17.92 -12.92
N LEU A 17 4.76 -16.86 -13.34
CA LEU A 17 4.80 -16.40 -14.72
C LEU A 17 6.19 -15.93 -15.13
N ILE A 18 6.90 -15.25 -14.23
CA ILE A 18 8.27 -14.81 -14.48
C ILE A 18 9.18 -16.03 -14.65
N GLU A 19 9.07 -17.01 -13.76
CA GLU A 19 9.84 -18.24 -13.82
C GLU A 19 9.59 -19.01 -15.13
N ASP A 20 8.32 -19.16 -15.50
CA ASP A 20 7.92 -19.86 -16.74
C ASP A 20 8.41 -19.13 -18.00
N SER A 21 8.56 -17.81 -17.94
CA SER A 21 9.04 -17.01 -19.07
C SER A 21 10.56 -17.02 -19.23
N GLY A 22 11.30 -17.60 -18.26
CA GLY A 22 12.76 -17.62 -18.26
C GLY A 22 13.40 -16.32 -17.81
N ARG A 23 12.61 -15.33 -17.34
CA ARG A 23 13.12 -14.09 -16.78
C ARG A 23 13.56 -14.29 -15.33
N ARG A 24 14.45 -13.42 -14.86
CA ARG A 24 14.82 -13.40 -13.45
C ARG A 24 13.76 -12.64 -12.64
N GLN A 25 13.54 -13.05 -11.40
CA GLN A 25 12.60 -12.38 -10.51
C GLN A 25 12.94 -10.90 -10.33
N THR A 26 14.25 -10.56 -10.31
CA THR A 26 14.73 -9.19 -10.14
C THR A 26 14.52 -8.31 -11.38
N ASP A 27 14.15 -8.88 -12.52
CA ASP A 27 13.89 -8.10 -13.74
C ASP A 27 12.53 -7.40 -13.70
N VAL A 28 11.67 -7.74 -12.74
CA VAL A 28 10.33 -7.17 -12.62
C VAL A 28 10.17 -6.53 -11.25
N GLU A 29 9.93 -5.20 -11.24
CA GLU A 29 9.65 -4.48 -10.02
C GLU A 29 8.26 -4.84 -9.50
N ARG A 30 8.15 -5.05 -8.18
CA ARG A 30 6.91 -5.42 -7.51
C ARG A 30 6.30 -4.20 -6.85
N THR A 31 5.27 -3.62 -7.45
CA THR A 31 4.62 -2.41 -6.93
C THR A 31 3.23 -2.71 -6.40
N VAL A 32 2.80 -1.92 -5.42
CA VAL A 32 1.44 -1.94 -4.92
C VAL A 32 0.95 -0.50 -4.73
N SER A 33 -0.30 -0.24 -5.12
CA SER A 33 -0.95 1.04 -4.89
C SER A 33 -1.83 0.94 -3.65
N VAL A 34 -1.71 1.90 -2.75
CA VAL A 34 -2.49 1.95 -1.51
C VAL A 34 -3.02 3.36 -1.29
N GLY A 35 -4.10 3.48 -0.53
CA GLY A 35 -4.61 4.77 -0.10
C GLY A 35 -3.92 5.23 1.18
N LEU A 36 -4.10 6.50 1.53
CA LEU A 36 -3.61 7.08 2.78
C LEU A 36 -4.69 7.91 3.42
N CYS A 37 -4.99 7.64 4.67
CA CYS A 37 -5.98 8.38 5.44
C CYS A 37 -5.68 8.24 6.93
N PHE A 38 -4.97 9.20 7.54
CA PHE A 38 -4.61 9.11 8.96
C PHE A 38 -5.81 9.01 9.88
N ASP A 39 -6.91 9.68 9.56
CA ASP A 39 -8.15 9.59 10.33
C ASP A 39 -9.07 8.54 9.69
N GLU A 40 -9.20 7.40 10.33
CA GLU A 40 -10.04 6.30 9.84
C GLU A 40 -11.49 6.70 9.60
N LYS A 41 -11.97 7.71 10.32
CA LYS A 41 -13.35 8.21 10.18
C LYS A 41 -13.60 8.89 8.85
N GLU A 42 -12.52 9.37 8.20
CA GLU A 42 -12.63 10.05 6.91
C GLU A 42 -12.62 9.09 5.71
N ILE A 43 -12.38 7.81 5.93
CA ILE A 43 -12.31 6.83 4.83
C ILE A 43 -13.57 6.82 3.96
N PRO A 44 -14.80 6.75 4.53
CA PRO A 44 -16.00 6.76 3.69
C PRO A 44 -16.13 8.03 2.85
N GLU A 45 -15.77 9.18 3.41
CA GLU A 45 -15.84 10.46 2.72
C GLU A 45 -14.85 10.56 1.57
N ARG A 46 -13.60 10.12 1.81
CA ARG A 46 -12.52 10.24 0.83
C ARG A 46 -12.59 9.19 -0.29
N PHE A 47 -13.05 7.98 0.02
CA PHE A 47 -13.04 6.87 -0.94
C PHE A 47 -14.40 6.53 -1.52
N GLY A 48 -15.45 7.28 -1.13
CA GLY A 48 -16.77 7.18 -1.74
C GLY A 48 -17.56 5.94 -1.35
N THR A 49 -18.58 5.63 -2.14
CA THR A 49 -19.55 4.56 -1.81
C THR A 49 -18.92 3.16 -1.78
N ASN A 50 -17.78 2.97 -2.42
CA ASN A 50 -17.09 1.68 -2.47
C ASN A 50 -16.01 1.54 -1.39
N TRP A 51 -16.04 2.39 -0.37
CA TRP A 51 -14.98 2.46 0.62
C TRP A 51 -14.74 1.16 1.38
N THR A 52 -15.80 0.38 1.61
CA THR A 52 -15.67 -0.90 2.34
C THR A 52 -14.79 -1.90 1.59
N ASN A 53 -14.83 -1.88 0.26
CA ASN A 53 -13.99 -2.74 -0.56
C ASN A 53 -12.55 -2.23 -0.65
N LEU A 54 -12.35 -0.92 -0.49
CA LEU A 54 -11.03 -0.30 -0.59
C LEU A 54 -10.29 -0.23 0.74
N ALA A 55 -11.03 -0.22 1.86
CA ALA A 55 -10.45 -0.04 3.19
C ALA A 55 -9.28 -0.98 3.51
N PRO A 56 -9.29 -2.27 3.14
CA PRO A 56 -8.15 -3.14 3.41
C PRO A 56 -6.85 -2.72 2.74
N ALA A 57 -6.92 -1.86 1.72
CA ALA A 57 -5.75 -1.32 1.00
C ALA A 57 -5.48 0.15 1.34
N VAL A 58 -6.13 0.69 2.38
CA VAL A 58 -5.92 2.07 2.82
C VAL A 58 -5.06 2.08 4.07
N LEU A 59 -3.93 2.78 4.01
CA LEU A 59 -3.07 3.00 5.17
C LEU A 59 -3.76 4.02 6.07
N ALA A 60 -4.22 3.60 7.23
CA ALA A 60 -5.04 4.44 8.09
C ALA A 60 -4.77 4.19 9.56
N GLY A 61 -5.12 5.16 10.39
CA GLY A 61 -4.99 5.08 11.82
C GLY A 61 -3.71 5.68 12.34
N SER A 62 -3.20 5.14 13.47
CA SER A 62 -1.98 5.62 14.10
C SER A 62 -0.74 5.33 13.26
N ARG A 63 0.35 6.01 13.60
CA ARG A 63 1.66 5.77 12.97
C ARG A 63 2.02 4.27 13.01
N ASP A 64 1.87 3.64 14.17
CA ASP A 64 2.24 2.23 14.33
C ASP A 64 1.38 1.30 13.47
N LYS A 65 0.09 1.60 13.35
CA LYS A 65 -0.80 0.82 12.47
C LYS A 65 -0.40 0.93 11.01
N ILE A 66 -0.04 2.14 10.57
CA ILE A 66 0.38 2.38 9.19
C ILE A 66 1.71 1.68 8.91
N VAL A 67 2.69 1.80 9.81
CA VAL A 67 3.98 1.12 9.68
C VAL A 67 3.80 -0.39 9.60
N ASP A 68 2.97 -0.97 10.47
CA ASP A 68 2.66 -2.40 10.44
C ASP A 68 2.03 -2.81 9.11
N HIS A 69 1.07 -2.04 8.61
CA HIS A 69 0.38 -2.30 7.35
C HIS A 69 1.35 -2.31 6.18
N ILE A 70 2.24 -1.30 6.11
CA ILE A 70 3.30 -1.25 5.10
C ILE A 70 4.21 -2.46 5.23
N GLY A 71 4.60 -2.83 6.45
CA GLY A 71 5.45 -3.98 6.71
C GLY A 71 4.87 -5.27 6.14
N ARG A 72 3.55 -5.43 6.17
CA ARG A 72 2.90 -6.61 5.61
C ARG A 72 3.03 -6.68 4.09
N TYR A 73 3.00 -5.54 3.39
CA TYR A 73 3.26 -5.50 1.95
C TYR A 73 4.73 -5.84 1.65
N VAL A 74 5.65 -5.29 2.43
CA VAL A 74 7.08 -5.58 2.28
C VAL A 74 7.34 -7.07 2.49
N ASP A 75 6.78 -7.66 3.54
CA ASP A 75 6.91 -9.08 3.83
C ASP A 75 6.30 -9.95 2.73
N ALA A 76 5.29 -9.44 2.04
CA ALA A 76 4.67 -10.13 0.90
C ALA A 76 5.49 -10.01 -0.38
N GLY A 77 6.56 -9.19 -0.39
CA GLY A 77 7.46 -9.07 -1.52
C GLY A 77 7.36 -7.77 -2.31
N ALA A 78 6.66 -6.75 -1.80
CA ALA A 78 6.56 -5.47 -2.49
C ALA A 78 7.89 -4.71 -2.43
N ASP A 79 8.34 -4.20 -3.58
CA ASP A 79 9.54 -3.38 -3.70
C ASP A 79 9.21 -1.89 -3.59
N THR A 80 8.04 -1.50 -4.08
CA THR A 80 7.62 -0.10 -4.16
C THR A 80 6.16 0.02 -3.76
N ILE A 81 5.86 1.01 -2.92
CA ILE A 81 4.50 1.33 -2.50
C ILE A 81 4.14 2.70 -3.06
N ILE A 82 3.06 2.75 -3.84
CA ILE A 82 2.56 3.96 -4.47
C ILE A 82 1.36 4.46 -3.65
N LEU A 83 1.45 5.69 -3.17
CA LEU A 83 0.34 6.31 -2.44
C LEU A 83 -0.64 6.93 -3.43
N SER A 84 -1.88 6.44 -3.41
CA SER A 84 -2.98 7.01 -4.18
C SER A 84 -3.71 8.01 -3.28
N LEU A 85 -3.46 9.29 -3.51
CA LEU A 85 -4.06 10.35 -2.72
C LEU A 85 -5.43 10.73 -3.29
N ARG A 86 -6.40 10.96 -2.40
CA ARG A 86 -7.76 11.36 -2.75
C ARG A 86 -8.06 12.74 -2.20
N PRO A 87 -8.86 13.57 -2.91
CA PRO A 87 -9.30 14.86 -2.36
C PRO A 87 -10.07 14.69 -1.04
N PRO A 88 -9.98 15.64 -0.12
CA PRO A 88 -9.12 16.83 -0.20
C PRO A 88 -7.65 16.49 0.00
N TYR A 89 -6.77 17.12 -0.80
CA TYR A 89 -5.32 16.90 -0.68
C TYR A 89 -4.80 17.76 0.47
N ARG A 90 -4.17 17.13 1.45
CA ARG A 90 -3.61 17.79 2.62
C ARG A 90 -2.10 17.61 2.63
N THR A 91 -1.39 18.73 2.44
CA THR A 91 0.08 18.70 2.42
C THR A 91 0.67 18.30 3.78
N ASP A 92 -0.03 18.63 4.87
CA ASP A 92 0.38 18.23 6.24
C ASP A 92 0.40 16.70 6.40
N GLU A 93 -0.53 15.99 5.78
CA GLU A 93 -0.53 14.52 5.80
C GLU A 93 0.66 13.93 5.04
N ILE A 94 1.01 14.54 3.91
CA ILE A 94 2.17 14.11 3.12
C ILE A 94 3.45 14.35 3.91
N ASP A 95 3.59 15.50 4.54
CA ASP A 95 4.72 15.83 5.40
C ASP A 95 4.81 14.90 6.60
N GLN A 96 3.68 14.60 7.23
CA GLN A 96 3.60 13.68 8.36
C GLN A 96 4.04 12.28 7.94
N PHE A 97 3.55 11.80 6.80
CA PHE A 97 3.94 10.50 6.26
C PHE A 97 5.44 10.43 6.03
N ALA A 98 6.02 11.46 5.40
CA ALA A 98 7.45 11.51 5.12
C ALA A 98 8.28 11.47 6.40
N ARG A 99 7.90 12.24 7.43
CA ARG A 99 8.67 12.33 8.68
C ARG A 99 8.51 11.11 9.57
N GLU A 100 7.31 10.60 9.71
CA GLU A 100 6.98 9.57 10.71
C GLU A 100 7.00 8.14 10.16
N ILE A 101 6.68 7.98 8.89
CA ILE A 101 6.51 6.66 8.29
C ILE A 101 7.68 6.27 7.39
N MET A 102 8.08 7.15 6.47
CA MET A 102 9.16 6.83 5.52
C MET A 102 10.48 6.57 6.22
N SER A 103 10.74 7.27 7.32
CA SER A 103 11.99 7.10 8.08
C SER A 103 12.16 5.67 8.63
N GLU A 104 11.08 4.94 8.84
CA GLU A 104 11.14 3.55 9.33
C GLU A 104 11.60 2.57 8.24
N PHE A 105 11.57 2.98 6.98
CA PHE A 105 11.89 2.11 5.84
C PHE A 105 13.13 2.58 5.06
N GLU A 106 13.84 3.54 5.58
CA GLU A 106 15.10 4.02 4.99
C GLU A 106 16.30 3.14 5.35
#